data_e78ca16f25403ff8be87fb413ad989ce
#
_entry.id   e78ca16f25403ff8be87fb413ad989ce
#
_cell.length_a   1.000
_cell.length_b   1.000
_cell.length_c   1.000
_cell.angle_alpha   90.00
_cell.angle_beta   90.00
_cell.angle_gamma   90.00
#
_symmetry.space_group_name_H-M   'P 1'
#
loop_
_entity.id
_entity.type
_entity.pdbx_description
1 polymer ?
#
loop_
_entity_poly.entity_id
_entity_poly.type
_entity_poly.pdbx_seq_one_letter_code
_entity_poly.pdbx_strand_id
1 'polypeptide(L)'
;MTGEGFTFLDRLSFDPYNEGEDLKAQARAYRRRHGYYPKVICADQIYRTRANRAFCLRHGIRLSGPRLGRPKSDPELLAEEKRQFLNDQRQRNAVEGKIGQGKRRFGLGLIREKLAVTQGATIALNVLVMNIEKLLELLFIFFAALLCFCWSKKAIVEVALCH
;
A
#
# COMPACT_ATOMS: atom_id res chain seq x y z
N MET A 1 -1.96 1.07 -3.09
CA MET A 1 -1.93 -0.05 -2.12
C MET A 1 -2.08 0.51 -0.71
N THR A 2 -2.85 -0.15 0.14
CA THR A 2 -2.95 0.21 1.57
C THR A 2 -1.77 -0.36 2.36
N GLY A 3 -1.58 0.11 3.61
CA GLY A 3 -0.56 -0.45 4.51
C GLY A 3 -0.76 -1.95 4.81
N GLU A 4 -1.98 -2.45 4.66
CA GLU A 4 -2.34 -3.87 4.82
C GLU A 4 -2.07 -4.72 3.57
N GLY A 5 -1.65 -4.11 2.46
CA GLY A 5 -1.31 -4.79 1.22
C GLY A 5 -2.45 -4.95 0.20
N PHE A 6 -3.63 -4.37 0.45
CA PHE A 6 -4.71 -4.34 -0.54
C PHE A 6 -4.44 -3.31 -1.65
N THR A 7 -4.76 -3.68 -2.88
CA THR A 7 -4.54 -2.87 -4.08
C THR A 7 -5.87 -2.36 -4.61
N PHE A 8 -5.96 -1.07 -4.96
CA PHE A 8 -7.13 -0.46 -5.58
C PHE A 8 -6.77 0.12 -6.93
N LEU A 9 -7.63 -0.10 -7.91
CA LEU A 9 -7.56 0.50 -9.23
C LEU A 9 -8.43 1.75 -9.21
N ASP A 10 -7.81 2.92 -8.97
CA ASP A 10 -8.54 4.18 -8.89
C ASP A 10 -8.74 4.84 -10.27
N ARG A 11 -7.78 4.65 -11.17
CA ARG A 11 -7.83 5.16 -12.54
C ARG A 11 -7.10 4.21 -13.47
N LEU A 12 -7.66 3.99 -14.63
CA LEU A 12 -7.05 3.30 -15.76
C LEU A 12 -7.15 4.21 -16.99
N SER A 13 -6.02 4.46 -17.63
CA SER A 13 -5.97 5.17 -18.91
C SER A 13 -5.03 4.45 -19.85
N PHE A 14 -5.39 4.38 -21.12
CA PHE A 14 -4.54 3.87 -22.18
C PHE A 14 -3.87 5.00 -22.95
N ASP A 15 -4.31 6.23 -22.73
CA ASP A 15 -3.73 7.43 -23.33
C ASP A 15 -2.65 8.01 -22.40
N PRO A 16 -1.57 8.58 -22.97
CA PRO A 16 -0.58 9.29 -22.18
C PRO A 16 -1.19 10.48 -21.44
N TYR A 17 -0.94 10.60 -20.14
CA TYR A 17 -1.38 11.74 -19.34
C TYR A 17 -0.39 12.05 -18.19
N ASN A 18 -0.56 13.22 -17.58
CA ASN A 18 0.27 13.61 -16.44
C ASN A 18 -0.26 12.96 -15.15
N GLU A 19 0.33 11.84 -14.76
CA GLU A 19 -0.05 11.11 -13.54
C GLU A 19 0.08 11.94 -12.26
N GLY A 20 0.97 12.96 -12.25
CA GLY A 20 1.17 13.83 -11.08
C GLY A 20 -0.10 14.55 -10.63
N GLU A 21 -1.11 14.70 -11.49
CA GLU A 21 -2.38 15.35 -11.15
C GLU A 21 -3.34 14.43 -10.38
N ASP A 22 -3.17 13.11 -10.47
CA ASP A 22 -4.09 12.13 -9.88
C ASP A 22 -4.01 12.05 -8.35
N LEU A 23 -2.92 12.49 -7.72
CA LEU A 23 -2.71 12.36 -6.28
C LEU A 23 -3.88 12.90 -5.45
N LYS A 24 -4.43 14.05 -5.81
CA LYS A 24 -5.54 14.68 -5.09
C LYS A 24 -6.82 13.84 -5.21
N ALA A 25 -7.09 13.31 -6.41
CA ALA A 25 -8.25 12.45 -6.67
C ALA A 25 -8.13 11.14 -5.89
N GLN A 26 -6.96 10.52 -5.91
CA GLN A 26 -6.66 9.28 -5.18
C GLN A 26 -6.75 9.47 -3.66
N ALA A 27 -6.23 10.57 -3.10
CA ALA A 27 -6.35 10.87 -1.68
C ALA A 27 -7.81 11.08 -1.25
N ARG A 28 -8.63 11.73 -2.10
CA ARG A 28 -10.08 11.87 -1.86
C ARG A 28 -10.80 10.53 -1.97
N ALA A 29 -10.43 9.67 -2.92
CA ALA A 29 -10.97 8.33 -3.06
C ALA A 29 -10.65 7.47 -1.84
N TYR A 30 -9.42 7.57 -1.30
CA TYR A 30 -9.05 6.94 -0.04
C TYR A 30 -9.96 7.42 1.11
N ARG A 31 -10.16 8.74 1.25
CA ARG A 31 -11.06 9.28 2.26
C ARG A 31 -12.50 8.77 2.12
N ARG A 32 -13.03 8.64 0.90
CA ARG A 32 -14.38 8.09 0.70
C ARG A 32 -14.49 6.63 1.15
N ARG A 33 -13.43 5.83 0.97
CA ARG A 33 -13.42 4.41 1.38
C ARG A 33 -13.24 4.22 2.89
N HIS A 34 -12.40 5.04 3.51
CA HIS A 34 -11.96 4.84 4.90
C HIS A 34 -12.49 5.87 5.90
N GLY A 35 -13.18 6.94 5.45
CA GLY A 35 -13.71 8.01 6.29
C GLY A 35 -12.69 9.10 6.65
N TYR A 36 -11.39 8.89 6.46
CA TYR A 36 -10.32 9.81 6.80
C TYR A 36 -9.24 9.85 5.71
N TYR A 37 -8.43 10.92 5.71
CA TYR A 37 -7.27 11.01 4.83
C TYR A 37 -6.12 10.12 5.31
N PRO A 38 -5.28 9.58 4.39
CA PRO A 38 -4.10 8.82 4.79
C PRO A 38 -3.11 9.71 5.55
N LYS A 39 -2.47 9.16 6.59
CA LYS A 39 -1.42 9.88 7.33
C LYS A 39 -0.18 10.13 6.47
N VAL A 40 0.13 9.18 5.59
CA VAL A 40 1.31 9.22 4.70
C VAL A 40 0.91 8.76 3.32
N ILE A 41 1.44 9.44 2.30
CA ILE A 41 1.39 9.00 0.90
C ILE A 41 2.82 8.75 0.44
N CYS A 42 3.14 7.48 0.14
CA CYS A 42 4.39 7.09 -0.47
C CYS A 42 4.21 7.07 -1.99
N ALA A 43 4.71 8.09 -2.66
CA ALA A 43 4.57 8.27 -4.10
C ALA A 43 5.91 8.64 -4.74
N ASP A 44 6.00 8.46 -6.06
CA ASP A 44 7.18 8.82 -6.84
C ASP A 44 7.35 10.35 -6.96
N GLN A 45 8.52 10.79 -7.41
CA GLN A 45 8.84 12.21 -7.51
C GLN A 45 7.90 12.99 -8.43
N ILE A 46 7.34 12.35 -9.46
CA ILE A 46 6.38 12.96 -10.39
C ILE A 46 5.15 13.52 -9.65
N TYR A 47 4.74 12.90 -8.54
CA TYR A 47 3.61 13.34 -7.73
C TYR A 47 3.94 14.49 -6.78
N ARG A 48 5.22 14.87 -6.62
CA ARG A 48 5.67 15.89 -5.67
C ARG A 48 5.59 17.34 -6.20
N THR A 49 4.56 17.62 -6.99
CA THR A 49 4.30 18.97 -7.51
C THR A 49 4.00 19.94 -6.37
N ARG A 50 4.22 21.25 -6.61
CA ARG A 50 3.90 22.30 -5.64
C ARG A 50 2.43 22.24 -5.20
N ALA A 51 1.52 21.99 -6.15
CA ALA A 51 0.08 21.90 -5.89
C ALA A 51 -0.30 20.70 -5.02
N ASN A 52 0.35 19.55 -5.24
CA ASN A 52 0.10 18.33 -4.43
C ASN A 52 0.66 18.48 -3.01
N ARG A 53 1.84 19.08 -2.86
CA ARG A 53 2.42 19.38 -1.54
C ARG A 53 1.54 20.33 -0.72
N ALA A 54 1.03 21.39 -1.34
CA ALA A 54 0.10 22.32 -0.69
C ALA A 54 -1.22 21.62 -0.28
N PHE A 55 -1.74 20.72 -1.13
CA PHE A 55 -2.90 19.91 -0.80
C PHE A 55 -2.62 18.98 0.39
N CYS A 56 -1.52 18.24 0.37
CA CYS A 56 -1.15 17.34 1.45
C CYS A 56 -0.97 18.09 2.78
N LEU A 57 -0.27 19.23 2.76
CA LEU A 57 -0.08 20.05 3.96
C LEU A 57 -1.42 20.51 4.56
N ARG A 58 -2.36 20.98 3.71
CA ARG A 58 -3.70 21.43 4.14
C ARG A 58 -4.51 20.33 4.83
N HIS A 59 -4.30 19.08 4.43
CA HIS A 59 -5.05 17.94 4.94
C HIS A 59 -4.28 17.10 5.98
N GLY A 60 -3.12 17.60 6.45
CA GLY A 60 -2.30 16.87 7.42
C GLY A 60 -1.68 15.58 6.90
N ILE A 61 -1.51 15.47 5.57
CA ILE A 61 -0.94 14.30 4.90
C ILE A 61 0.55 14.50 4.74
N ARG A 62 1.37 13.58 5.22
CA ARG A 62 2.81 13.56 4.92
C ARG A 62 3.05 12.94 3.55
N LEU A 63 3.62 13.69 2.63
CA LEU A 63 4.05 13.18 1.32
C LEU A 63 5.51 12.72 1.41
N SER A 64 5.76 11.44 1.14
CA SER A 64 7.10 10.84 1.22
C SER A 64 8.08 11.47 0.21
N GLY A 65 9.37 11.31 0.49
CA GLY A 65 10.47 11.72 -0.39
C GLY A 65 11.41 12.73 0.26
N PRO A 66 12.49 13.13 -0.45
CA PRO A 66 13.53 13.98 0.11
C PRO A 66 12.97 15.32 0.54
N ARG A 67 13.46 15.82 1.65
CA ARG A 67 13.11 17.15 2.14
C ARG A 67 13.55 18.22 1.16
N LEU A 68 12.77 19.28 1.09
CA LEU A 68 13.13 20.49 0.32
C LEU A 68 13.77 21.51 1.24
N GLY A 69 14.79 22.20 0.70
CA GLY A 69 15.49 23.26 1.40
C GLY A 69 16.80 22.79 2.03
N ARG A 70 17.43 23.68 2.80
CA ARG A 70 18.71 23.41 3.46
C ARG A 70 18.55 22.31 4.51
N PRO A 71 19.49 21.35 4.60
CA PRO A 71 19.50 20.34 5.67
C PRO A 71 19.50 21.01 7.05
N LYS A 72 18.87 20.38 8.02
CA LYS A 72 18.95 20.81 9.42
C LYS A 72 20.38 20.61 9.93
N SER A 73 20.82 21.47 10.82
CA SER A 73 22.15 21.36 11.45
C SER A 73 22.18 20.39 12.62
N ASP A 74 21.01 19.98 13.14
CA ASP A 74 20.86 19.11 14.28
C ASP A 74 21.05 17.64 13.89
N PRO A 75 22.06 16.93 14.43
CA PRO A 75 22.37 15.54 14.10
C PRO A 75 21.22 14.56 14.41
N GLU A 76 20.49 14.77 15.53
CA GLU A 76 19.38 13.89 15.93
C GLU A 76 18.22 14.01 14.96
N LEU A 77 17.87 15.22 14.54
CA LEU A 77 16.82 15.46 13.57
C LEU A 77 17.19 14.93 12.18
N LEU A 78 18.47 14.95 11.81
CA LEU A 78 18.95 14.33 10.57
C LEU A 78 18.86 12.81 10.60
N ALA A 79 19.20 12.20 11.73
CA ALA A 79 19.10 10.75 11.93
C ALA A 79 17.64 10.28 11.83
N GLU A 80 16.71 11.02 12.44
CA GLU A 80 15.28 10.73 12.38
C GLU A 80 14.74 10.87 10.95
N GLU A 81 15.08 11.95 10.24
CA GLU A 81 14.70 12.16 8.84
C GLU A 81 15.21 11.03 7.93
N LYS A 82 16.46 10.57 8.15
CA LYS A 82 17.04 9.44 7.42
C LYS A 82 16.30 8.12 7.71
N ARG A 83 15.98 7.85 8.97
CA ARG A 83 15.22 6.66 9.37
C ARG A 83 13.84 6.67 8.71
N GLN A 84 13.15 7.81 8.73
CA GLN A 84 11.84 7.98 8.12
C GLN A 84 11.89 7.79 6.61
N PHE A 85 12.90 8.34 5.95
CA PHE A 85 13.12 8.16 4.50
C PHE A 85 13.36 6.69 4.14
N LEU A 86 14.18 5.97 4.91
CA LEU A 86 14.42 4.54 4.69
C LEU A 86 13.14 3.71 4.86
N ASN A 87 12.30 4.05 5.85
CA ASN A 87 11.02 3.40 6.04
C ASN A 87 10.07 3.64 4.87
N ASP A 88 10.00 4.87 4.38
CA ASP A 88 9.20 5.22 3.19
C ASP A 88 9.67 4.46 1.94
N GLN A 89 10.99 4.30 1.76
CA GLN A 89 11.53 3.49 0.67
C GLN A 89 11.14 2.02 0.78
N ARG A 90 11.17 1.43 1.99
CA ARG A 90 10.73 0.04 2.20
C ARG A 90 9.26 -0.14 1.83
N GLN A 91 8.40 0.81 2.22
CA GLN A 91 6.98 0.77 1.85
C GLN A 91 6.79 0.89 0.33
N ARG A 92 7.56 1.74 -0.34
CA ARG A 92 7.53 1.86 -1.80
C ARG A 92 8.00 0.57 -2.49
N ASN A 93 9.08 -0.04 -2.03
CA ASN A 93 9.57 -1.31 -2.55
C ASN A 93 8.53 -2.43 -2.40
N ALA A 94 7.73 -2.42 -1.32
CA ALA A 94 6.64 -3.36 -1.14
C ALA A 94 5.54 -3.19 -2.22
N VAL A 95 5.24 -1.95 -2.62
CA VAL A 95 4.32 -1.68 -3.74
C VAL A 95 4.87 -2.21 -5.05
N GLU A 96 6.14 -1.94 -5.35
CA GLU A 96 6.83 -2.45 -6.56
C GLU A 96 6.86 -3.98 -6.58
N GLY A 97 7.13 -4.60 -5.43
CA GLY A 97 7.06 -6.05 -5.24
C GLY A 97 5.68 -6.62 -5.53
N LYS A 98 4.61 -5.93 -5.06
CA LYS A 98 3.21 -6.35 -5.33
C LYS A 98 2.85 -6.23 -6.80
N ILE A 99 3.27 -5.15 -7.48
CA ILE A 99 3.11 -5.01 -8.93
C ILE A 99 3.88 -6.10 -9.69
N GLY A 100 5.12 -6.39 -9.28
CA GLY A 100 5.91 -7.49 -9.84
C GLY A 100 5.25 -8.85 -9.65
N GLN A 101 4.63 -9.11 -8.51
CA GLN A 101 3.82 -10.30 -8.25
C GLN A 101 2.60 -10.35 -9.19
N GLY A 102 1.88 -9.23 -9.34
CA GLY A 102 0.76 -9.08 -10.28
C GLY A 102 1.13 -9.44 -11.71
N LYS A 103 2.30 -8.97 -12.16
CA LYS A 103 2.80 -9.28 -13.50
C LYS A 103 3.16 -10.77 -13.68
N ARG A 104 3.80 -11.41 -12.69
CA ARG A 104 4.29 -12.79 -12.81
C ARG A 104 3.23 -13.86 -12.52
N ARG A 105 2.35 -13.62 -11.52
CA ARG A 105 1.39 -14.64 -11.04
C ARG A 105 -0.04 -14.39 -11.47
N PHE A 106 -0.43 -13.13 -11.71
CA PHE A 106 -1.81 -12.75 -11.95
C PHE A 106 -2.06 -12.19 -13.36
N GLY A 107 -1.14 -12.42 -14.29
CA GLY A 107 -1.35 -12.10 -15.69
C GLY A 107 -1.29 -10.61 -16.07
N LEU A 108 -0.96 -9.70 -15.13
CA LEU A 108 -0.82 -8.27 -15.45
C LEU A 108 0.38 -7.95 -16.35
N GLY A 109 1.29 -8.91 -16.56
CA GLY A 109 2.46 -8.75 -17.45
C GLY A 109 2.13 -8.94 -18.92
N LEU A 110 1.03 -9.61 -19.25
CA LEU A 110 0.65 -9.90 -20.65
C LEU A 110 -0.87 -9.89 -20.77
N ILE A 111 -1.41 -8.75 -21.21
CA ILE A 111 -2.83 -8.57 -21.48
C ILE A 111 -3.01 -8.76 -23.00
N ARG A 112 -3.79 -9.77 -23.38
CA ARG A 112 -3.98 -10.20 -24.77
C ARG A 112 -5.20 -9.59 -25.44
N GLU A 113 -6.08 -9.01 -24.68
CA GLU A 113 -7.29 -8.35 -25.14
C GLU A 113 -6.95 -7.12 -25.99
N LYS A 114 -7.71 -6.92 -27.07
CA LYS A 114 -7.48 -5.80 -28.01
C LYS A 114 -8.36 -4.58 -27.72
N LEU A 115 -9.51 -4.80 -27.07
CA LEU A 115 -10.45 -3.72 -26.78
C LEU A 115 -10.18 -3.11 -25.42
N ALA A 116 -10.16 -1.79 -25.30
CA ALA A 116 -9.92 -1.07 -24.03
C ALA A 116 -10.85 -1.51 -22.90
N VAL A 117 -12.11 -1.80 -23.20
CA VAL A 117 -13.10 -2.26 -22.22
C VAL A 117 -12.72 -3.63 -21.64
N THR A 118 -12.37 -4.59 -22.51
CA THR A 118 -11.97 -5.94 -22.08
C THR A 118 -10.62 -5.93 -21.37
N GLN A 119 -9.65 -5.12 -21.83
CA GLN A 119 -8.39 -4.89 -21.13
C GLN A 119 -8.63 -4.35 -19.71
N GLY A 120 -9.50 -3.35 -19.57
CA GLY A 120 -9.87 -2.78 -18.27
C GLY A 120 -10.52 -3.82 -17.35
N ALA A 121 -11.42 -4.64 -17.89
CA ALA A 121 -12.07 -5.71 -17.12
C ALA A 121 -11.05 -6.77 -16.63
N THR A 122 -10.13 -7.19 -17.52
CA THR A 122 -9.06 -8.15 -17.15
C THR A 122 -8.14 -7.59 -16.07
N ILE A 123 -7.73 -6.33 -16.18
CA ILE A 123 -6.89 -5.67 -15.14
C ILE A 123 -7.65 -5.62 -13.82
N ALA A 124 -8.92 -5.21 -13.82
CA ALA A 124 -9.74 -5.13 -12.62
C ALA A 124 -9.94 -6.50 -11.97
N LEU A 125 -10.19 -7.54 -12.76
CA LEU A 125 -10.32 -8.91 -12.29
C LEU A 125 -9.02 -9.41 -11.63
N ASN A 126 -7.87 -9.17 -12.28
CA ASN A 126 -6.59 -9.57 -11.74
C ASN A 126 -6.27 -8.86 -10.40
N VAL A 127 -6.60 -7.58 -10.28
CA VAL A 127 -6.47 -6.84 -9.01
C VAL A 127 -7.41 -7.41 -7.95
N LEU A 128 -8.63 -7.80 -8.31
CA LEU A 128 -9.58 -8.45 -7.40
C LEU A 128 -9.02 -9.78 -6.89
N VAL A 129 -8.49 -10.63 -7.76
CA VAL A 129 -7.88 -11.93 -7.39
C VAL A 129 -6.68 -11.72 -6.45
N MET A 130 -5.83 -10.72 -6.72
CA MET A 130 -4.72 -10.35 -5.82
C MET A 130 -5.20 -9.96 -4.42
N ASN A 131 -6.34 -9.29 -4.32
CA ASN A 131 -6.93 -8.91 -3.04
C ASN A 131 -7.58 -10.08 -2.32
N ILE A 132 -8.22 -11.01 -3.06
CA ILE A 132 -8.76 -12.26 -2.49
C ILE A 132 -7.64 -13.13 -1.93
N GLU A 133 -6.53 -13.29 -2.66
CA GLU A 133 -5.34 -14.00 -2.13
C GLU A 133 -4.86 -13.37 -0.83
N LYS A 134 -4.78 -12.03 -0.79
CA LYS A 134 -4.38 -11.32 0.44
C LYS A 134 -5.34 -11.54 1.61
N LEU A 135 -6.63 -11.56 1.34
CA LEU A 135 -7.65 -11.86 2.36
C LEU A 135 -7.49 -13.29 2.89
N LEU A 136 -7.26 -14.26 2.00
CA LEU A 136 -7.02 -15.67 2.39
C LEU A 136 -5.75 -15.81 3.24
N GLU A 137 -4.66 -15.11 2.91
CA GLU A 137 -3.45 -15.06 3.75
C GLU A 137 -3.76 -14.59 5.17
N LEU A 138 -4.51 -13.49 5.30
CA LEU A 138 -4.89 -12.93 6.60
C LEU A 138 -5.77 -13.89 7.40
N LEU A 139 -6.75 -14.52 6.75
CA LEU A 139 -7.61 -15.53 7.37
C LEU A 139 -6.81 -16.75 7.84
N PHE A 140 -5.85 -17.21 7.01
CA PHE A 140 -4.98 -18.32 7.38
C PHE A 140 -4.13 -18.00 8.61
N ILE A 141 -3.53 -16.82 8.66
CA ILE A 141 -2.75 -16.35 9.83
C ILE A 141 -3.65 -16.30 11.07
N PHE A 142 -4.87 -15.77 10.94
CA PHE A 142 -5.83 -15.71 12.04
C PHE A 142 -6.20 -17.12 12.57
N PHE A 143 -6.53 -18.06 11.69
CA PHE A 143 -6.85 -19.43 12.09
C PHE A 143 -5.65 -20.16 12.69
N ALA A 144 -4.45 -19.97 12.14
CA ALA A 144 -3.23 -20.54 12.71
C ALA A 144 -2.97 -20.02 14.13
N ALA A 145 -3.12 -18.72 14.35
CA ALA A 145 -2.99 -18.12 15.68
C ALA A 145 -4.06 -18.66 16.66
N LEU A 146 -5.30 -18.83 16.21
CA LEU A 146 -6.39 -19.39 17.01
C LEU A 146 -6.09 -20.84 17.42
N LEU A 147 -5.61 -21.66 16.49
CA LEU A 147 -5.22 -23.04 16.76
C LEU A 147 -4.06 -23.13 17.75
N CYS A 148 -3.02 -22.29 17.59
CA CYS A 148 -1.92 -22.21 18.53
C CYS A 148 -2.38 -21.82 19.94
N PHE A 149 -3.31 -20.87 20.05
CA PHE A 149 -3.88 -20.45 21.33
C PHE A 149 -4.69 -21.57 21.99
N CYS A 150 -5.51 -22.30 21.24
CA CYS A 150 -6.27 -23.44 21.72
C CYS A 150 -5.36 -24.58 22.18
N TRP A 151 -4.28 -24.86 21.43
CA TRP A 151 -3.29 -25.87 21.79
C TRP A 151 -2.53 -25.52 23.07
N SER A 152 -2.11 -24.27 23.22
CA SER A 152 -1.43 -23.79 24.42
C SER A 152 -2.30 -23.93 25.68
N LYS A 153 -3.60 -23.64 25.59
CA LYS A 153 -4.53 -23.87 26.72
C LYS A 153 -4.69 -25.34 27.08
N LYS A 154 -4.73 -26.25 26.10
CA LYS A 154 -4.81 -27.70 26.37
C LYS A 154 -3.57 -28.18 27.12
N ALA A 155 -2.39 -27.77 26.71
CA ALA A 155 -1.12 -28.13 27.38
C ALA A 155 -1.07 -27.65 28.84
N ILE A 156 -1.59 -26.45 29.15
CA ILE A 156 -1.64 -25.90 30.52
C ILE A 156 -2.61 -26.71 31.40
N VAL A 157 -3.76 -27.14 30.86
CA VAL A 157 -4.75 -27.93 31.60
C VAL A 157 -4.22 -29.33 31.89
N GLU A 158 -3.52 -29.99 30.96
CA GLU A 158 -2.90 -31.32 31.19
C GLU A 158 -1.80 -31.25 32.26
N VAL A 159 -0.99 -30.20 32.30
CA VAL A 159 0.05 -30.02 33.35
C VAL A 159 -0.59 -29.75 34.72
N ALA A 160 -1.72 -29.05 34.78
CA ALA A 160 -2.44 -28.79 36.04
C ALA A 160 -3.20 -30.02 36.61
N LEU A 161 -3.48 -31.02 35.78
CA LEU A 161 -4.14 -32.27 36.20
C LEU A 161 -3.15 -33.37 36.67
N CYS A 162 -1.84 -33.17 36.44
CA CYS A 162 -0.79 -34.10 36.84
C CYS A 162 -0.13 -33.73 38.20
N HIS A 163 -0.66 -32.78 38.94
CA HIS A 163 -0.30 -32.41 40.33
C HIS A 163 -1.54 -32.55 41.21
#